data_e5b555e23ff4f555e84b6a24e4043091
#
_entry.id   e5b555e23ff4f555e84b6a24e4043091
#
_cell.length_a   1.000
_cell.length_b   1.000
_cell.length_c   1.000
_cell.angle_alpha   90.00
_cell.angle_beta   90.00
_cell.angle_gamma   90.00
#
_symmetry.space_group_name_H-M   'P 1'
#
loop_
_entity.id
_entity.type
_entity.pdbx_description
1 polymer ?
#
loop_
_entity_poly.entity_id
_entity_poly.type
_entity_poly.pdbx_seq_one_letter_code
_entity_poly.pdbx_strand_id
1 'polypeptide(L)'
;MSIQDTVRWHRQKWIEAGQWQEPNLTDCLDFMATEVAEAIDKRLRTSPGYVRNSAEPAPAPLELGIEVFDAIMMGCIALDLLGLDLEEVAALKLGRMDRKKGVD
;
A
#
# COMPACT_ATOMS: atom_id res chain seq x y z
N MET A 1 13.86 2.22 -12.98
CA MET A 1 12.59 2.89 -12.61
C MET A 1 12.20 2.47 -11.20
N SER A 2 11.92 3.42 -10.30
CA SER A 2 11.49 3.11 -8.94
C SER A 2 10.07 2.55 -8.95
N ILE A 3 9.65 1.93 -7.83
CA ILE A 3 8.27 1.46 -7.71
C ILE A 3 7.27 2.63 -7.77
N GLN A 4 7.63 3.79 -7.21
CA GLN A 4 6.80 4.98 -7.29
C GLN A 4 6.62 5.43 -8.75
N ASP A 5 7.69 5.44 -9.54
CA ASP A 5 7.63 5.77 -10.98
C ASP A 5 6.77 4.76 -11.74
N THR A 6 6.91 3.49 -11.43
CA THR A 6 6.12 2.42 -12.06
C THR A 6 4.63 2.60 -11.76
N VAL A 7 4.29 2.87 -10.51
CA VAL A 7 2.89 3.15 -10.10
C VAL A 7 2.36 4.38 -10.84
N ARG A 8 3.16 5.45 -10.91
CA ARG A 8 2.77 6.68 -11.62
C ARG A 8 2.49 6.41 -13.09
N TRP A 9 3.34 5.62 -13.75
CA TRP A 9 3.18 5.28 -15.15
C TRP A 9 1.89 4.51 -15.42
N HIS A 10 1.58 3.51 -14.60
CA HIS A 10 0.33 2.76 -14.72
C HIS A 10 -0.89 3.65 -14.42
N ARG A 11 -0.82 4.46 -13.38
CA ARG A 11 -1.89 5.38 -13.01
C ARG A 11 -2.24 6.35 -14.15
N GLN A 12 -1.22 6.91 -14.81
CA GLN A 12 -1.42 7.78 -15.95
C GLN A 12 -2.15 7.07 -17.10
N LYS A 13 -1.80 5.82 -17.36
CA LYS A 13 -2.51 5.02 -18.36
C LYS A 13 -3.98 4.83 -18.01
N TRP A 14 -4.27 4.56 -16.76
CA TRP A 14 -5.66 4.37 -16.30
C TRP A 14 -6.46 5.66 -16.41
N ILE A 15 -5.86 6.78 -16.08
CA ILE A 15 -6.51 8.10 -16.21
C ILE A 15 -6.81 8.39 -17.68
N GLU A 16 -5.84 8.18 -18.57
CA GLU A 16 -6.00 8.41 -20.01
C GLU A 16 -7.07 7.49 -20.62
N ALA A 17 -7.19 6.28 -20.09
CA ALA A 17 -8.22 5.33 -20.53
C ALA A 17 -9.60 5.62 -19.93
N GLY A 18 -9.74 6.62 -19.07
CA GLY A 18 -10.99 6.94 -18.38
C GLY A 18 -11.41 5.93 -17.33
N GLN A 19 -10.47 5.08 -16.86
CA GLN A 19 -10.73 4.01 -15.90
C GLN A 19 -10.27 4.32 -14.48
N TRP A 20 -9.69 5.49 -14.27
CA TRP A 20 -9.22 5.92 -12.97
C TRP A 20 -9.44 7.42 -12.79
N GLN A 21 -10.06 7.76 -11.69
CA GLN A 21 -10.16 9.16 -11.25
C GLN A 21 -9.20 9.35 -10.09
N GLU A 22 -8.27 10.30 -10.21
CA GLU A 22 -7.29 10.53 -9.17
C GLU A 22 -7.93 11.06 -7.91
N PRO A 23 -7.72 10.42 -6.74
CA PRO A 23 -8.24 10.90 -5.47
C PRO A 23 -7.50 12.16 -5.02
N ASN A 24 -8.14 12.98 -4.17
CA ASN A 24 -7.42 13.97 -3.40
C ASN A 24 -6.61 13.28 -2.28
N LEU A 25 -5.74 14.02 -1.59
CA LEU A 25 -4.87 13.43 -0.57
C LEU A 25 -5.66 12.77 0.56
N THR A 26 -6.73 13.42 1.04
CA THR A 26 -7.56 12.87 2.11
C THR A 26 -8.17 11.54 1.72
N ASP A 27 -8.80 11.47 0.55
CA ASP A 27 -9.41 10.25 0.05
C ASP A 27 -8.35 9.16 -0.21
N CYS A 28 -7.18 9.56 -0.70
CA CYS A 28 -6.07 8.64 -0.93
C CYS A 28 -5.62 7.96 0.38
N LEU A 29 -5.49 8.73 1.45
CA LEU A 29 -5.14 8.19 2.76
C LEU A 29 -6.23 7.28 3.32
N ASP A 30 -7.50 7.63 3.10
CA ASP A 30 -8.63 6.79 3.50
C ASP A 30 -8.64 5.46 2.72
N PHE A 31 -8.39 5.51 1.40
CA PHE A 31 -8.24 4.29 0.61
C PHE A 31 -7.08 3.44 1.08
N MET A 32 -5.95 4.06 1.43
CA MET A 32 -4.79 3.33 1.96
C MET A 32 -5.17 2.57 3.24
N ALA A 33 -5.93 3.21 4.15
CA ALA A 33 -6.41 2.57 5.37
C ALA A 33 -7.35 1.40 5.04
N THR A 34 -8.21 1.55 4.04
CA THR A 34 -9.11 0.49 3.58
C THR A 34 -8.33 -0.70 3.04
N GLU A 35 -7.27 -0.47 2.27
CA GLU A 35 -6.42 -1.54 1.74
C GLU A 35 -5.69 -2.29 2.85
N VAL A 36 -5.25 -1.59 3.89
CA VAL A 36 -4.67 -2.23 5.09
C VAL A 36 -5.72 -3.10 5.78
N ALA A 37 -6.95 -2.60 5.92
CA ALA A 37 -8.04 -3.37 6.54
C ALA A 37 -8.36 -4.63 5.74
N GLU A 38 -8.33 -4.57 4.41
CA GLU A 38 -8.52 -5.75 3.56
C GLU A 38 -7.40 -6.79 3.74
N ALA A 39 -6.15 -6.34 3.89
CA ALA A 39 -5.03 -7.22 4.19
C ALA A 39 -5.20 -7.90 5.55
N ILE A 40 -5.67 -7.15 6.56
CA ILE A 40 -5.97 -7.67 7.89
C ILE A 40 -7.07 -8.74 7.81
N ASP A 41 -8.14 -8.47 7.06
CA ASP A 41 -9.23 -9.43 6.88
C ASP A 41 -8.72 -10.73 6.26
N LYS A 42 -7.93 -10.66 5.22
CA LYS A 42 -7.33 -11.85 4.61
C LYS A 42 -6.43 -12.61 5.58
N ARG A 43 -5.61 -11.91 6.35
CA ARG A 43 -4.75 -12.55 7.35
C ARG A 43 -5.57 -13.26 8.43
N LEU A 44 -6.66 -12.66 8.90
CA LEU A 44 -7.53 -13.25 9.91
C LEU A 44 -8.11 -14.59 9.46
N ARG A 45 -8.33 -14.78 8.16
CA ARG A 45 -8.83 -16.04 7.62
C ARG A 45 -7.86 -17.21 7.80
N THR A 46 -6.59 -16.92 8.11
CA THR A 46 -5.59 -17.96 8.41
C THR A 46 -5.42 -18.20 9.90
N SER A 47 -6.04 -17.37 10.75
CA SER A 47 -5.87 -17.46 12.21
C SER A 47 -6.66 -18.60 12.80
N PRO A 48 -6.06 -19.38 13.76
CA PRO A 48 -6.82 -20.36 14.53
C PRO A 48 -7.98 -19.68 15.28
N GLY A 49 -9.15 -20.27 15.24
CA GLY A 49 -10.32 -19.72 15.93
C GLY A 49 -11.09 -18.66 15.16
N TYR A 50 -10.61 -18.23 14.01
CA TYR A 50 -11.40 -17.34 13.15
C TYR A 50 -12.59 -18.12 12.57
N VAL A 51 -13.80 -17.69 12.90
CA VAL A 51 -15.03 -18.30 12.38
C VAL A 51 -15.38 -17.59 11.06
N ARG A 52 -15.28 -18.32 9.98
CA ARG A 52 -15.59 -17.81 8.65
C ARG A 52 -16.48 -18.78 7.89
N ASN A 53 -16.99 -18.32 6.74
CA ASN A 53 -17.69 -19.22 5.84
C ASN A 53 -16.72 -20.31 5.38
N SER A 54 -17.02 -21.57 5.70
CA SER A 54 -16.17 -22.73 5.41
C SER A 54 -15.97 -22.97 3.91
N ALA A 55 -16.75 -22.35 3.03
CA ALA A 55 -16.61 -22.48 1.59
C ALA A 55 -15.39 -21.74 1.05
N GLU A 56 -14.83 -20.78 1.79
CA GLU A 56 -13.67 -20.02 1.35
C GLU A 56 -12.37 -20.64 1.86
N PRO A 57 -11.44 -20.99 0.97
CA PRO A 57 -10.13 -21.48 1.39
C PRO A 57 -9.31 -20.39 2.07
N ALA A 58 -8.31 -20.80 2.86
CA ALA A 58 -7.33 -19.87 3.39
C ALA A 58 -6.56 -19.21 2.23
N PRO A 59 -6.28 -17.87 2.27
CA PRO A 59 -5.55 -17.22 1.21
C PRO A 59 -4.10 -17.71 1.14
N ALA A 60 -3.56 -17.83 -0.08
CA ALA A 60 -2.16 -18.11 -0.28
C ALA A 60 -1.31 -16.88 0.11
N PRO A 61 -0.02 -17.07 0.49
CA PRO A 61 0.85 -15.93 0.82
C PRO A 61 0.91 -14.86 -0.27
N LEU A 62 0.89 -15.23 -1.54
CA LEU A 62 0.89 -14.28 -2.64
C LEU A 62 -0.37 -13.39 -2.64
N GLU A 63 -1.52 -13.95 -2.32
CA GLU A 63 -2.78 -13.19 -2.25
C GLU A 63 -2.72 -12.13 -1.14
N LEU A 64 -2.16 -12.50 0.01
CA LEU A 64 -1.93 -11.54 1.09
C LEU A 64 -0.91 -10.47 0.67
N GLY A 65 0.15 -10.87 -0.02
CA GLY A 65 1.15 -9.94 -0.56
C GLY A 65 0.55 -8.93 -1.53
N ILE A 66 -0.37 -9.35 -2.39
CA ILE A 66 -1.09 -8.47 -3.30
C ILE A 66 -1.88 -7.41 -2.53
N GLU A 67 -2.58 -7.79 -1.47
CA GLU A 67 -3.31 -6.84 -0.62
C GLU A 67 -2.37 -5.87 0.09
N VAL A 68 -1.21 -6.33 0.54
CA VAL A 68 -0.18 -5.46 1.11
C VAL A 68 0.30 -4.45 0.07
N PHE A 69 0.53 -4.90 -1.16
CA PHE A 69 0.96 -4.02 -2.24
C PHE A 69 -0.10 -2.96 -2.57
N ASP A 70 -1.38 -3.28 -2.50
CA ASP A 70 -2.44 -2.29 -2.72
C ASP A 70 -2.30 -1.09 -1.77
N ALA A 71 -1.95 -1.35 -0.50
CA ALA A 71 -1.67 -0.28 0.46
C ALA A 71 -0.40 0.51 0.08
N ILE A 72 0.65 -0.17 -0.35
CA ILE A 72 1.91 0.47 -0.80
C ILE A 72 1.64 1.35 -2.02
N MET A 73 0.84 0.86 -2.96
CA MET A 73 0.45 1.61 -4.16
C MET A 73 -0.24 2.92 -3.78
N MET A 74 -1.20 2.87 -2.87
CA MET A 74 -1.89 4.08 -2.39
C MET A 74 -0.91 5.01 -1.67
N GLY A 75 0.06 4.49 -0.95
CA GLY A 75 1.13 5.27 -0.34
C GLY A 75 1.99 6.01 -1.37
N CYS A 76 2.34 5.34 -2.47
CA CYS A 76 3.07 5.97 -3.58
C CYS A 76 2.27 7.11 -4.20
N ILE A 77 0.96 6.92 -4.38
CA ILE A 77 0.08 7.96 -4.92
C ILE A 77 0.00 9.15 -3.95
N ALA A 78 -0.13 8.89 -2.65
CA ALA A 78 -0.14 9.94 -1.64
C ALA A 78 1.15 10.79 -1.67
N LEU A 79 2.30 10.14 -1.79
CA LEU A 79 3.58 10.86 -1.90
C LEU A 79 3.66 11.70 -3.18
N ASP A 80 3.15 11.20 -4.31
CA ASP A 80 3.05 11.96 -5.53
C ASP A 80 2.19 13.22 -5.35
N LEU A 81 1.05 13.09 -4.68
CA LEU A 81 0.16 14.22 -4.40
C LEU A 81 0.82 15.26 -3.49
N LEU A 82 1.75 14.84 -2.63
CA LEU A 82 2.53 15.72 -1.78
C LEU A 82 3.77 16.30 -2.48
N GLY A 83 4.07 15.85 -3.70
CA GLY A 83 5.28 16.26 -4.42
C GLY A 83 6.56 15.68 -3.84
N LEU A 84 6.48 14.52 -3.19
CA LEU A 84 7.62 13.89 -2.51
C LEU A 84 8.05 12.60 -3.21
N ASP A 85 9.34 12.30 -3.13
CA ASP A 85 9.93 11.08 -3.63
C ASP A 85 10.02 10.02 -2.53
N LEU A 86 9.52 8.83 -2.80
CA LEU A 86 9.49 7.74 -1.82
C LEU A 86 10.87 7.39 -1.28
N GLU A 87 11.87 7.31 -2.16
CA GLU A 87 13.23 6.92 -1.74
C GLU A 87 13.87 7.98 -0.84
N GLU A 88 13.64 9.26 -1.13
CA GLU A 88 14.13 10.36 -0.29
C GLU A 88 13.46 10.35 1.08
N VAL A 89 12.14 10.17 1.13
CA VAL A 89 11.40 10.09 2.38
C VAL A 89 11.82 8.85 3.18
N ALA A 90 12.01 7.72 2.51
CA ALA A 90 12.49 6.50 3.15
C ALA A 90 13.87 6.68 3.77
N ALA A 91 14.81 7.26 3.03
CA ALA A 91 16.16 7.52 3.55
C ALA A 91 16.15 8.42 4.78
N LEU A 92 15.33 9.48 4.73
CA LEU A 92 15.17 10.41 5.86
C LEU A 92 14.61 9.70 7.09
N LYS A 93 13.55 8.92 6.92
CA LYS A 93 12.90 8.22 8.04
C LYS A 93 13.80 7.15 8.64
N LEU A 94 14.43 6.34 7.79
CA LEU A 94 15.30 5.24 8.24
C LEU A 94 16.54 5.80 8.95
N GLY A 95 17.12 6.89 8.47
CA GLY A 95 18.22 7.57 9.15
C GLY A 95 17.81 8.09 10.53
N ARG A 96 16.61 8.63 10.67
CA ARG A 96 16.07 9.06 11.98
C ARG A 96 15.90 7.87 12.93
N MET A 97 15.44 6.75 12.43
CA MET A 97 15.27 5.53 13.21
C MET A 97 16.62 4.98 13.68
N ASP A 98 17.62 4.97 12.80
CA ASP A 98 18.97 4.53 13.14
C ASP A 98 19.54 5.36 14.30
N ARG A 99 19.44 6.69 14.20
CA ARG A 99 19.90 7.59 15.27
C ARG A 99 19.15 7.35 16.56
N LYS A 100 17.84 7.18 16.51
CA LYS A 100 17.04 6.90 17.71
C LYS A 100 17.41 5.59 18.37
N LYS A 101 17.81 4.58 17.57
CA LYS A 101 18.20 3.25 18.06
C LYS A 101 19.69 3.17 18.43
N GLY A 102 20.46 4.25 18.20
CA GLY A 102 21.89 4.28 18.46
C GLY A 102 22.73 3.44 17.47
N VAL A 103 22.22 3.26 16.27
CA VAL A 103 22.89 2.54 15.18
C VAL A 103 23.13 3.53 14.05
N ASP A 104 24.38 3.65 13.60
CA ASP A 104 24.74 4.52 12.46
C ASP A 104 25.13 3.71 11.25
#